data_5a442f42c1d1172e047a8bfb045e9b6e
#
_entry.id   5a442f42c1d1172e047a8bfb045e9b6e
#
_cell.length_a   1.000
_cell.length_b   1.000
_cell.length_c   1.000
_cell.angle_alpha   90.00
_cell.angle_beta   90.00
_cell.angle_gamma   90.00
#
_symmetry.space_group_name_H-M   'P 1'
#
loop_
_entity.id
_entity.type
_entity.pdbx_description
1 polymer ?
#
loop_
_entity_poly.entity_id
_entity_poly.type
_entity_poly.pdbx_seq_one_letter_code
_entity_poly.pdbx_strand_id
1 'polypeptide(L)'
;YYNSTAGTMNITAVVFGTGAWASGGNLNTARQQMGGAGASNSAAITFGGTTGTITNITESYNGTAYTEVADLNTARSALFGAGVQTAAIAAGGQTADPVYVAVTETWNGSAWTEVNDLNTARRELTGGGVYTSAIVAGGRTASSSPNDVAVAESWDGSSWTEVADLNTGRRNFAG
;
A
#
# COMPACT_ATOMS: atom_id res chain seq x y z
N TYR A 1 -10.91 29.43 19.89
CA TYR A 1 -11.59 30.66 19.46
C TYR A 1 -11.29 31.80 20.44
N TYR A 2 -10.82 32.94 19.91
CA TYR A 2 -10.67 34.14 20.70
C TYR A 2 -11.95 34.96 20.63
N ASN A 3 -12.57 35.21 21.78
CA ASN A 3 -13.75 36.07 21.85
C ASN A 3 -13.29 37.48 22.18
N SER A 4 -13.28 38.36 21.17
CA SER A 4 -12.83 39.75 21.28
C SER A 4 -13.74 40.62 22.13
N THR A 5 -14.96 40.20 22.47
CA THR A 5 -15.93 41.01 23.23
C THR A 5 -15.72 40.94 24.75
N ALA A 6 -15.04 39.89 25.24
CA ALA A 6 -14.85 39.68 26.68
C ALA A 6 -13.39 39.57 27.12
N GLY A 7 -12.43 39.69 26.20
CA GLY A 7 -11.01 39.53 26.52
C GLY A 7 -10.60 38.20 27.12
N THR A 8 -11.49 37.20 27.05
CA THR A 8 -11.26 35.86 27.63
C THR A 8 -10.94 34.85 26.54
N MET A 9 -9.78 34.27 26.61
CA MET A 9 -9.42 33.14 25.74
C MET A 9 -10.12 31.90 26.23
N ASN A 10 -11.14 31.47 25.50
CA ASN A 10 -11.84 30.20 25.80
C ASN A 10 -11.08 29.06 25.10
N ILE A 11 -10.22 28.37 25.82
CA ILE A 11 -9.57 27.15 25.37
C ILE A 11 -10.58 26.02 25.53
N THR A 12 -11.26 25.68 24.46
CA THR A 12 -11.95 24.39 24.42
C THR A 12 -10.86 23.32 24.39
N ALA A 13 -10.66 22.62 25.49
CA ALA A 13 -9.80 21.48 25.51
C ALA A 13 -10.30 20.49 24.43
N VAL A 14 -9.53 20.29 23.38
CA VAL A 14 -9.76 19.17 22.47
C VAL A 14 -9.40 17.94 23.27
N VAL A 15 -10.39 17.29 23.83
CA VAL A 15 -10.22 15.96 24.44
C VAL A 15 -10.00 15.00 23.26
N PHE A 16 -8.75 14.73 22.97
CA PHE A 16 -8.42 13.55 22.17
C PHE A 16 -8.91 12.36 23.00
N GLY A 17 -9.95 11.68 22.53
CA GLY A 17 -10.37 10.42 23.15
C GLY A 17 -9.14 9.51 23.27
N THR A 18 -9.00 8.81 24.39
CA THR A 18 -7.97 7.79 24.55
C THR A 18 -8.17 6.78 23.41
N GLY A 19 -7.26 6.76 22.43
CA GLY A 19 -7.30 5.80 21.34
C GLY A 19 -7.29 4.39 21.93
N ALA A 20 -8.33 3.62 21.69
CA ALA A 20 -8.40 2.22 22.07
C ALA A 20 -8.38 1.36 20.80
N TRP A 21 -7.54 0.33 20.78
CA TRP A 21 -7.58 -0.69 19.77
C TRP A 21 -8.73 -1.65 20.08
N ALA A 22 -9.60 -1.89 19.12
CA ALA A 22 -10.66 -2.90 19.19
C ALA A 22 -10.44 -3.93 18.08
N SER A 23 -10.83 -5.17 18.33
CA SER A 23 -10.81 -6.20 17.28
C SER A 23 -11.86 -5.87 16.22
N GLY A 24 -11.41 -5.83 14.96
CA GLY A 24 -12.27 -5.75 13.79
C GLY A 24 -12.55 -7.15 13.20
N GLY A 25 -13.22 -7.20 12.05
CA GLY A 25 -13.39 -8.44 11.28
C GLY A 25 -12.03 -8.98 10.78
N ASN A 26 -11.89 -10.29 10.77
CA ASN A 26 -10.72 -10.96 10.23
C ASN A 26 -10.79 -11.04 8.70
N LEU A 27 -9.63 -11.15 8.06
CA LEU A 27 -9.55 -11.60 6.67
C LEU A 27 -10.23 -12.96 6.49
N ASN A 28 -10.92 -13.18 5.39
CA ASN A 28 -11.49 -14.49 5.07
C ASN A 28 -10.39 -15.50 4.81
N THR A 29 -9.28 -15.06 4.20
CA THR A 29 -8.09 -15.88 3.98
C THR A 29 -6.90 -15.27 4.71
N ALA A 30 -6.41 -15.96 5.75
CA ALA A 30 -5.24 -15.53 6.52
C ALA A 30 -3.99 -15.56 5.65
N ARG A 31 -3.31 -14.43 5.49
CA ARG A 31 -2.12 -14.27 4.64
C ARG A 31 -1.20 -13.17 5.15
N GLN A 32 0.02 -13.19 4.66
CA GLN A 32 1.05 -12.20 4.99
C GLN A 32 1.66 -11.57 3.74
N GLN A 33 2.47 -10.50 3.90
CA GLN A 33 3.16 -9.82 2.79
C GLN A 33 2.21 -9.31 1.69
N MET A 34 0.99 -8.94 2.06
CA MET A 34 0.01 -8.36 1.16
C MET A 34 0.22 -6.85 1.00
N GLY A 35 -0.26 -6.29 -0.10
CA GLY A 35 -0.47 -4.86 -0.27
C GLY A 35 -1.80 -4.44 0.34
N GLY A 36 -1.94 -3.14 0.59
CA GLY A 36 -3.18 -2.60 1.11
C GLY A 36 -3.36 -1.12 0.80
N ALA A 37 -4.61 -0.68 0.81
CA ALA A 37 -4.99 0.71 0.66
C ALA A 37 -6.26 0.99 1.48
N GLY A 38 -6.42 2.22 1.95
CA GLY A 38 -7.60 2.59 2.72
C GLY A 38 -7.59 4.04 3.18
N ALA A 39 -8.76 4.64 3.27
CA ALA A 39 -8.94 6.01 3.74
C ALA A 39 -9.29 6.08 5.23
N SER A 40 -9.76 4.98 5.82
CA SER A 40 -10.23 4.96 7.22
C SER A 40 -10.25 3.52 7.75
N ASN A 41 -10.51 3.40 9.04
CA ASN A 41 -10.74 2.11 9.72
C ASN A 41 -12.05 1.41 9.34
N SER A 42 -12.85 1.99 8.46
CA SER A 42 -14.10 1.42 7.96
C SER A 42 -14.14 1.24 6.44
N ALA A 43 -13.05 1.58 5.74
CA ALA A 43 -12.96 1.48 4.29
C ALA A 43 -11.50 1.18 3.88
N ALA A 44 -11.21 -0.10 3.66
CA ALA A 44 -9.89 -0.57 3.26
C ALA A 44 -10.00 -1.72 2.24
N ILE A 45 -8.92 -1.96 1.52
CA ILE A 45 -8.77 -3.08 0.60
C ILE A 45 -7.38 -3.70 0.81
N THR A 46 -7.30 -5.01 0.78
CA THR A 46 -6.04 -5.78 0.86
C THR A 46 -5.95 -6.73 -0.31
N PHE A 47 -4.77 -6.89 -0.86
CA PHE A 47 -4.59 -7.65 -2.10
C PHE A 47 -3.24 -8.37 -2.15
N GLY A 48 -3.24 -9.52 -2.84
CA GLY A 48 -2.07 -10.37 -2.96
C GLY A 48 -1.64 -10.99 -1.62
N GLY A 49 -0.36 -11.26 -1.49
CA GLY A 49 0.25 -11.86 -0.31
C GLY A 49 0.52 -13.35 -0.46
N THR A 50 0.77 -14.02 0.65
CA THR A 50 1.03 -15.47 0.66
C THR A 50 0.39 -16.16 1.85
N THR A 51 -0.16 -17.34 1.60
CA THR A 51 -0.68 -18.32 2.58
C THR A 51 0.31 -19.47 2.83
N GLY A 52 1.54 -19.35 2.30
CA GLY A 52 2.50 -20.39 2.02
C GLY A 52 2.66 -20.60 0.51
N THR A 53 1.60 -20.28 -0.25
CA THR A 53 1.61 -20.13 -1.71
C THR A 53 1.24 -18.67 -2.03
N ILE A 54 1.94 -18.05 -2.98
CA ILE A 54 1.65 -16.67 -3.41
C ILE A 54 0.26 -16.64 -4.07
N THR A 55 -0.52 -15.62 -3.71
CA THR A 55 -1.92 -15.49 -4.11
C THR A 55 -2.22 -14.11 -4.70
N ASN A 56 -3.30 -14.03 -5.47
CA ASN A 56 -3.85 -12.81 -6.03
C ASN A 56 -5.10 -12.28 -5.29
N ILE A 57 -5.54 -12.98 -4.26
CA ILE A 57 -6.79 -12.70 -3.53
C ILE A 57 -6.87 -11.23 -3.13
N THR A 58 -8.01 -10.62 -3.41
CA THR A 58 -8.35 -9.27 -2.99
C THR A 58 -9.57 -9.29 -2.09
N GLU A 59 -9.47 -8.64 -0.92
CA GLU A 59 -10.58 -8.52 0.03
C GLU A 59 -10.81 -7.04 0.39
N SER A 60 -12.07 -6.63 0.38
CA SER A 60 -12.54 -5.29 0.72
C SER A 60 -13.17 -5.28 2.10
N TYR A 61 -12.83 -4.31 2.95
CA TYR A 61 -13.31 -4.14 4.32
C TYR A 61 -14.30 -2.99 4.42
N ASN A 62 -15.46 -3.24 5.01
CA ASN A 62 -16.56 -2.26 5.15
C ASN A 62 -16.70 -1.67 6.57
N GLY A 63 -15.71 -1.86 7.44
CA GLY A 63 -15.74 -1.44 8.84
C GLY A 63 -16.22 -2.54 9.79
N THR A 64 -16.73 -3.66 9.28
CA THR A 64 -17.24 -4.78 10.07
C THR A 64 -16.67 -6.11 9.61
N ALA A 65 -16.63 -6.35 8.31
CA ALA A 65 -16.21 -7.62 7.71
C ALA A 65 -15.44 -7.40 6.42
N TYR A 66 -14.58 -8.37 6.10
CA TYR A 66 -13.95 -8.49 4.79
C TYR A 66 -14.85 -9.28 3.84
N THR A 67 -14.86 -8.88 2.59
CA THR A 67 -15.55 -9.57 1.49
C THR A 67 -14.59 -9.71 0.32
N GLU A 68 -14.47 -10.90 -0.25
CA GLU A 68 -13.68 -11.15 -1.44
C GLU A 68 -14.30 -10.40 -2.64
N VAL A 69 -13.44 -9.74 -3.41
CA VAL A 69 -13.79 -8.99 -4.62
C VAL A 69 -12.92 -9.47 -5.77
N ALA A 70 -12.94 -8.80 -6.92
CA ALA A 70 -12.12 -9.22 -8.06
C ALA A 70 -10.63 -9.19 -7.72
N ASP A 71 -9.94 -10.26 -8.02
CA ASP A 71 -8.54 -10.49 -7.69
C ASP A 71 -7.57 -9.73 -8.60
N LEU A 72 -6.31 -9.55 -8.13
CA LEU A 72 -5.20 -9.12 -8.98
C LEU A 72 -5.08 -10.05 -10.20
N ASN A 73 -4.71 -9.48 -11.35
CA ASN A 73 -4.42 -10.28 -12.54
C ASN A 73 -3.17 -11.16 -12.35
N THR A 74 -2.19 -10.67 -11.58
CA THR A 74 -0.95 -11.40 -11.30
C THR A 74 -0.81 -11.68 -9.80
N ALA A 75 -0.76 -12.95 -9.41
CA ALA A 75 -0.52 -13.37 -8.02
C ALA A 75 0.86 -12.89 -7.56
N ARG A 76 0.91 -12.11 -6.48
CA ARG A 76 2.14 -11.47 -5.98
C ARG A 76 2.14 -11.33 -4.48
N SER A 77 3.34 -11.39 -3.87
CA SER A 77 3.56 -11.06 -2.46
C SER A 77 4.66 -10.02 -2.30
N ALA A 78 4.77 -9.41 -1.12
CA ALA A 78 5.74 -8.38 -0.79
C ALA A 78 5.69 -7.18 -1.76
N LEU A 79 4.48 -6.81 -2.19
CA LEU A 79 4.18 -5.74 -3.12
C LEU A 79 3.82 -4.45 -2.37
N PHE A 80 3.96 -3.32 -3.06
CA PHE A 80 3.47 -2.02 -2.59
C PHE A 80 1.96 -1.88 -2.85
N GLY A 81 1.29 -1.18 -1.95
CA GLY A 81 -0.10 -0.77 -2.12
C GLY A 81 -0.35 0.63 -1.60
N ALA A 82 -1.15 1.41 -2.34
CA ALA A 82 -1.59 2.75 -1.93
C ALA A 82 -2.95 3.10 -2.52
N GLY A 83 -3.57 4.16 -2.00
CA GLY A 83 -4.86 4.66 -2.45
C GLY A 83 -5.97 4.48 -1.43
N VAL A 84 -7.18 4.25 -1.92
CA VAL A 84 -8.38 4.04 -1.10
C VAL A 84 -9.12 2.77 -1.55
N GLN A 85 -10.12 2.34 -0.78
CA GLN A 85 -10.90 1.11 -1.04
C GLN A 85 -11.48 1.01 -2.47
N THR A 86 -11.83 2.14 -3.08
CA THR A 86 -12.47 2.20 -4.40
C THR A 86 -11.52 2.60 -5.53
N ALA A 87 -10.27 2.96 -5.20
CA ALA A 87 -9.27 3.39 -6.17
C ALA A 87 -7.86 3.18 -5.59
N ALA A 88 -7.20 2.11 -5.98
CA ALA A 88 -5.91 1.71 -5.44
C ALA A 88 -4.89 1.38 -6.54
N ILE A 89 -3.62 1.37 -6.16
CA ILE A 89 -2.50 0.93 -6.99
C ILE A 89 -1.73 -0.16 -6.26
N ALA A 90 -1.31 -1.18 -6.99
CA ALA A 90 -0.46 -2.29 -6.57
C ALA A 90 0.79 -2.33 -7.45
N ALA A 91 1.99 -2.26 -6.90
CA ALA A 91 3.21 -2.23 -7.70
C ALA A 91 4.32 -3.14 -7.16
N GLY A 92 5.08 -3.74 -8.05
CA GLY A 92 6.19 -4.63 -7.72
C GLY A 92 5.78 -5.92 -7.03
N GLY A 93 6.70 -6.46 -6.24
CA GLY A 93 6.53 -7.71 -5.50
C GLY A 93 7.27 -8.89 -6.11
N GLN A 94 6.84 -10.10 -5.77
CA GLN A 94 7.36 -11.35 -6.32
C GLN A 94 6.24 -12.32 -6.67
N THR A 95 6.44 -13.10 -7.74
CA THR A 95 5.54 -14.19 -8.16
C THR A 95 6.04 -15.57 -7.74
N ALA A 96 7.32 -15.67 -7.41
CA ALA A 96 8.00 -16.83 -6.83
C ALA A 96 9.31 -16.34 -6.18
N ASP A 97 9.97 -17.15 -5.37
CA ASP A 97 11.32 -16.85 -4.89
C ASP A 97 12.35 -17.58 -5.78
N PRO A 98 13.26 -16.89 -6.46
CA PRO A 98 13.59 -15.46 -6.41
C PRO A 98 13.05 -14.63 -7.64
N VAL A 99 11.81 -14.80 -8.05
CA VAL A 99 11.28 -14.09 -9.23
C VAL A 99 10.58 -12.80 -8.80
N TYR A 100 11.27 -11.67 -8.94
CA TYR A 100 10.76 -10.34 -8.64
C TYR A 100 10.20 -9.67 -9.89
N VAL A 101 9.15 -8.88 -9.72
CA VAL A 101 8.41 -8.29 -10.83
C VAL A 101 8.27 -6.78 -10.67
N ALA A 102 8.10 -6.09 -11.80
CA ALA A 102 7.83 -4.67 -11.87
C ALA A 102 6.33 -4.36 -12.02
N VAL A 103 5.53 -5.40 -12.21
CA VAL A 103 4.10 -5.32 -12.56
C VAL A 103 3.36 -4.30 -11.70
N THR A 104 2.61 -3.42 -12.37
CA THR A 104 1.73 -2.44 -11.72
C THR A 104 0.30 -2.66 -12.18
N GLU A 105 -0.62 -2.70 -11.23
CA GLU A 105 -2.05 -2.79 -11.47
C GLU A 105 -2.80 -1.68 -10.73
N THR A 106 -3.85 -1.14 -11.34
CA THR A 106 -4.75 -0.18 -10.72
C THR A 106 -6.14 -0.76 -10.51
N TRP A 107 -6.75 -0.44 -9.37
CA TRP A 107 -8.10 -0.82 -8.96
C TRP A 107 -9.07 0.33 -9.15
N ASN A 108 -10.21 0.07 -9.79
CA ASN A 108 -11.24 1.06 -10.06
C ASN A 108 -12.52 0.92 -9.20
N GLY A 109 -12.46 0.09 -8.15
CA GLY A 109 -13.62 -0.25 -7.31
C GLY A 109 -14.33 -1.54 -7.71
N SER A 110 -14.01 -2.12 -8.87
CA SER A 110 -14.64 -3.35 -9.37
C SER A 110 -13.68 -4.33 -10.04
N ALA A 111 -12.57 -3.86 -10.63
CA ALA A 111 -11.60 -4.70 -11.32
C ALA A 111 -10.19 -4.10 -11.23
N TRP A 112 -9.19 -4.97 -11.29
CA TRP A 112 -7.78 -4.63 -11.47
C TRP A 112 -7.45 -4.56 -12.97
N THR A 113 -6.66 -3.57 -13.34
CA THR A 113 -6.16 -3.38 -14.71
C THR A 113 -4.66 -3.20 -14.66
N GLU A 114 -3.91 -3.98 -15.45
CA GLU A 114 -2.48 -3.80 -15.61
C GLU A 114 -2.20 -2.50 -16.37
N VAL A 115 -1.21 -1.77 -15.89
CA VAL A 115 -0.78 -0.47 -16.42
C VAL A 115 0.74 -0.48 -16.59
N ASN A 116 1.36 0.67 -16.88
CA ASN A 116 2.81 0.74 -17.06
C ASN A 116 3.57 0.34 -15.79
N ASP A 117 4.52 -0.55 -15.94
CA ASP A 117 5.31 -1.15 -14.88
C ASP A 117 6.35 -0.20 -14.28
N LEU A 118 6.82 -0.52 -13.06
CA LEU A 118 8.03 0.06 -12.50
C LEU A 118 9.23 -0.11 -13.46
N ASN A 119 10.14 0.86 -13.46
CA ASN A 119 11.38 0.73 -14.24
C ASN A 119 12.30 -0.37 -13.67
N THR A 120 12.21 -0.65 -12.39
CA THR A 120 13.03 -1.67 -11.72
C THR A 120 12.17 -2.70 -10.99
N ALA A 121 12.25 -3.97 -11.41
CA ALA A 121 11.58 -5.08 -10.73
C ALA A 121 12.15 -5.27 -9.32
N ARG A 122 11.30 -5.19 -8.29
CA ARG A 122 11.71 -5.28 -6.88
C ARG A 122 10.55 -5.61 -5.95
N ARG A 123 10.87 -6.18 -4.80
CA ARG A 123 9.94 -6.48 -3.72
C ARG A 123 10.30 -5.74 -2.42
N GLU A 124 9.44 -5.80 -1.41
CA GLU A 124 9.71 -5.22 -0.08
C GLU A 124 10.00 -3.71 -0.16
N LEU A 125 9.44 -3.05 -1.18
CA LEU A 125 9.49 -1.60 -1.36
C LEU A 125 8.43 -0.94 -0.49
N THR A 126 8.64 0.33 -0.17
CA THR A 126 7.66 1.14 0.55
C THR A 126 7.33 2.40 -0.23
N GLY A 127 6.32 3.11 0.20
CA GLY A 127 5.91 4.35 -0.43
C GLY A 127 4.60 4.87 0.12
N GLY A 128 4.00 5.80 -0.60
CA GLY A 128 2.72 6.38 -0.25
C GLY A 128 2.10 7.08 -1.44
N GLY A 129 0.87 7.53 -1.26
CA GLY A 129 0.16 8.28 -2.29
C GLY A 129 -1.24 7.77 -2.55
N VAL A 130 -1.77 8.16 -3.71
CA VAL A 130 -3.06 7.73 -4.23
C VAL A 130 -2.88 7.07 -5.58
N TYR A 131 -3.93 6.42 -6.11
CA TYR A 131 -3.84 5.65 -7.35
C TYR A 131 -3.43 6.46 -8.59
N THR A 132 -3.53 7.80 -8.57
CA THR A 132 -3.11 8.70 -9.65
C THR A 132 -1.80 9.44 -9.37
N SER A 133 -1.24 9.34 -8.16
CA SER A 133 0.00 10.00 -7.79
C SER A 133 0.60 9.29 -6.59
N ALA A 134 1.67 8.56 -6.80
CA ALA A 134 2.34 7.78 -5.76
C ALA A 134 3.86 7.86 -5.90
N ILE A 135 4.55 7.56 -4.83
CA ILE A 135 6.00 7.38 -4.81
C ILE A 135 6.32 6.04 -4.16
N VAL A 136 7.29 5.35 -4.70
CA VAL A 136 7.85 4.13 -4.10
C VAL A 136 9.36 4.26 -4.00
N ALA A 137 9.94 3.69 -2.95
CA ALA A 137 11.37 3.77 -2.71
C ALA A 137 11.91 2.49 -2.08
N GLY A 138 13.19 2.23 -2.29
CA GLY A 138 13.89 1.09 -1.73
C GLY A 138 13.41 -0.25 -2.25
N GLY A 139 13.49 -1.26 -1.39
CA GLY A 139 13.21 -2.65 -1.73
C GLY A 139 14.46 -3.43 -2.06
N ARG A 140 14.29 -4.59 -2.69
CA ARG A 140 15.41 -5.44 -3.12
C ARG A 140 15.15 -6.03 -4.51
N THR A 141 16.25 -6.22 -5.25
CA THR A 141 16.21 -6.71 -6.64
C THR A 141 16.73 -8.14 -6.80
N ALA A 142 17.27 -8.75 -5.75
CA ALA A 142 17.74 -10.14 -5.75
C ALA A 142 17.67 -10.76 -4.36
N SER A 143 17.73 -12.09 -4.25
CA SER A 143 17.62 -12.82 -2.99
C SER A 143 18.88 -12.79 -2.12
N SER A 144 20.06 -12.60 -2.73
CA SER A 144 21.34 -12.54 -1.99
C SER A 144 21.65 -11.12 -1.50
N SER A 145 22.26 -10.99 -0.30
CA SER A 145 22.72 -9.72 0.26
C SER A 145 24.12 -9.36 -0.28
N PRO A 146 24.44 -8.07 -0.55
CA PRO A 146 23.67 -6.86 -0.35
C PRO A 146 22.91 -6.45 -1.63
N ASN A 147 21.57 -6.56 -1.65
CA ASN A 147 20.75 -6.24 -2.82
C ASN A 147 19.57 -5.32 -2.47
N ASP A 148 19.67 -4.65 -1.33
CA ASP A 148 18.75 -3.57 -1.00
C ASP A 148 19.12 -2.36 -1.86
N VAL A 149 18.13 -1.78 -2.50
CA VAL A 149 18.32 -0.66 -3.42
C VAL A 149 17.84 0.66 -2.82
N ALA A 150 18.40 1.76 -3.31
CA ALA A 150 18.00 3.11 -2.93
C ALA A 150 16.97 3.71 -3.90
N VAL A 151 16.76 3.06 -5.02
CA VAL A 151 15.94 3.54 -6.16
C VAL A 151 14.58 4.03 -5.69
N ALA A 152 14.21 5.22 -6.14
CA ALA A 152 12.90 5.81 -5.94
C ALA A 152 12.23 6.14 -7.27
N GLU A 153 10.94 5.85 -7.38
CA GLU A 153 10.14 6.11 -8.56
C GLU A 153 8.83 6.79 -8.19
N SER A 154 8.43 7.79 -8.97
CA SER A 154 7.15 8.49 -8.85
C SER A 154 6.20 8.06 -9.94
N TRP A 155 4.92 7.87 -9.57
CA TRP A 155 3.79 7.57 -10.44
C TRP A 155 2.96 8.83 -10.70
N ASP A 156 2.66 9.13 -11.95
CA ASP A 156 1.88 10.31 -12.36
C ASP A 156 0.42 10.00 -12.75
N GLY A 157 -0.02 8.75 -12.56
CA GLY A 157 -1.32 8.23 -12.98
C GLY A 157 -1.26 7.46 -14.30
N SER A 158 -0.11 7.47 -14.99
CA SER A 158 0.08 6.77 -16.27
C SER A 158 1.43 6.04 -16.38
N SER A 159 2.48 6.57 -15.78
CA SER A 159 3.84 6.01 -15.88
C SER A 159 4.67 6.23 -14.61
N TRP A 160 5.67 5.37 -14.41
CA TRP A 160 6.68 5.50 -13.38
C TRP A 160 7.91 6.24 -13.93
N THR A 161 8.40 7.21 -13.20
CA THR A 161 9.60 7.96 -13.49
C THR A 161 10.57 7.87 -12.32
N GLU A 162 11.83 7.50 -12.56
CA GLU A 162 12.87 7.51 -11.57
C GLU A 162 13.11 8.94 -11.05
N VAL A 163 13.20 9.09 -9.75
CA VAL A 163 13.46 10.35 -9.06
C VAL A 163 14.69 10.21 -8.18
N ALA A 164 15.00 11.25 -7.38
CA ALA A 164 16.17 11.21 -6.50
C ALA A 164 16.09 10.03 -5.52
N ASP A 165 17.14 9.23 -5.49
CA ASP A 165 17.29 8.05 -4.67
C ASP A 165 17.35 8.34 -3.16
N LEU A 166 17.05 7.33 -2.37
CA LEU A 166 17.36 7.35 -0.94
C LEU A 166 18.88 7.44 -0.72
N ASN A 167 19.30 8.09 0.35
CA ASN A 167 20.72 8.16 0.71
C ASN A 167 21.34 6.78 0.99
N THR A 168 20.53 5.78 1.33
CA THR A 168 20.99 4.42 1.63
C THR A 168 19.94 3.42 1.20
N GLY A 169 20.35 2.39 0.47
CA GLY A 169 19.49 1.26 0.09
C GLY A 169 18.91 0.57 1.32
N ARG A 170 17.62 0.32 1.31
CA ARG A 170 16.88 -0.31 2.41
C ARG A 170 15.58 -0.94 1.94
N ARG A 171 15.03 -1.83 2.77
CA ARG A 171 13.75 -2.52 2.53
C ARG A 171 12.96 -2.66 3.84
N ASN A 172 11.69 -3.10 3.76
CA ASN A 172 10.83 -3.37 4.91
C ASN A 172 10.75 -2.22 5.92
N PHE A 173 10.73 -0.98 5.44
CA PHE A 173 10.57 0.18 6.29
C PHE A 173 9.16 0.78 6.11
N ALA A 174 8.68 1.49 7.13
CA ALA A 174 7.38 2.17 7.05
C ALA A 174 7.46 3.35 6.06
N GLY A 175 6.41 3.54 5.29
CA GLY A 175 6.21 4.68 4.40
C GLY A 175 5.40 5.76 5.09
#